data_51abbc063a8f90a71501a41163448806
#
_entry.id   51abbc063a8f90a71501a41163448806
#
_cell.length_a   1.000
_cell.length_b   1.000
_cell.length_c   1.000
_cell.angle_alpha   90.00
_cell.angle_beta   90.00
_cell.angle_gamma   90.00
#
_symmetry.space_group_name_H-M   'P 1'
#
loop_
_entity.id
_entity.type
_entity.pdbx_description
1 polymer ?
#
loop_
_entity_poly.entity_id
_entity_poly.type
_entity_poly.pdbx_seq_one_letter_code
_entity_poly.pdbx_strand_id
1 'polypeptide(L)'
;MTFSQLTPGTNIHVLEITGTFKKSTTYSLGKVVSVSKPYDEPLPPGQFPMPMQNRRKLVDLVISCDGEQKKLSVSEDKTMMTDSTIGLTIATDKTQIVDMVKQSYNDCKVKKESVLKYDEEMRRCEDILKLLNTTPDITTNVTKDFKELDELKAEVKELKQLLQNVTTVRPEVKIETP
;
A
#
# COMPACT_ATOMS: atom_id res chain seq x y z
N MET A 1 2.93 -19.56 18.00
CA MET A 1 3.55 -20.64 17.18
C MET A 1 4.49 -19.96 16.18
N THR A 2 5.76 -20.35 16.10
CA THR A 2 6.73 -19.78 15.16
C THR A 2 6.62 -20.45 13.79
N PHE A 3 7.23 -19.84 12.74
CA PHE A 3 7.18 -20.42 11.41
C PHE A 3 7.83 -21.80 11.31
N SER A 4 8.88 -22.08 12.09
CA SER A 4 9.53 -23.42 12.15
C SER A 4 8.65 -24.51 12.79
N GLN A 5 7.63 -24.12 13.55
CA GLN A 5 6.70 -25.05 14.20
C GLN A 5 5.44 -25.34 13.37
N LEU A 6 5.31 -24.70 12.21
CA LEU A 6 4.19 -24.94 11.32
C LEU A 6 4.26 -26.32 10.70
N THR A 7 3.10 -26.93 10.49
CA THR A 7 2.96 -28.21 9.78
C THR A 7 2.07 -28.07 8.56
N PRO A 8 2.22 -28.90 7.53
CA PRO A 8 1.32 -28.91 6.41
C PRO A 8 -0.15 -29.02 6.84
N GLY A 9 -1.01 -28.23 6.22
CA GLY A 9 -2.43 -28.11 6.57
C GLY A 9 -2.76 -27.05 7.63
N THR A 10 -1.75 -26.49 8.32
CA THR A 10 -1.97 -25.39 9.28
C THR A 10 -2.49 -24.15 8.56
N ASN A 11 -3.48 -23.48 9.15
CA ASN A 11 -3.97 -22.22 8.65
C ASN A 11 -2.99 -21.09 8.96
N ILE A 12 -2.81 -20.18 7.99
CA ILE A 12 -1.99 -18.98 8.13
C ILE A 12 -2.78 -17.76 7.64
N HIS A 13 -2.63 -16.66 8.32
CA HIS A 13 -3.31 -15.41 7.99
C HIS A 13 -2.47 -14.63 6.98
N VAL A 14 -3.09 -14.21 5.90
CA VAL A 14 -2.44 -13.53 4.77
C VAL A 14 -3.12 -12.20 4.52
N LEU A 15 -2.31 -11.14 4.47
CA LEU A 15 -2.72 -9.80 4.07
C LEU A 15 -1.92 -9.43 2.83
N GLU A 16 -2.59 -9.14 1.73
CA GLU A 16 -1.96 -8.77 0.48
C GLU A 16 -2.35 -7.34 0.08
N ILE A 17 -1.37 -6.54 -0.26
CA ILE A 17 -1.54 -5.16 -0.72
C ILE A 17 -1.13 -5.10 -2.17
N THR A 18 -2.08 -4.87 -3.06
CA THR A 18 -1.88 -4.79 -4.50
C THR A 18 -2.09 -3.38 -5.03
N GLY A 19 -1.48 -3.06 -6.18
CA GLY A 19 -1.62 -1.79 -6.87
C GLY A 19 -0.54 -0.76 -6.50
N THR A 20 -0.12 0.03 -7.48
CA THR A 20 0.91 1.08 -7.34
C THR A 20 0.32 2.42 -6.93
N PHE A 21 -0.71 2.89 -7.63
CA PHE A 21 -1.36 4.19 -7.36
C PHE A 21 -2.58 4.04 -6.43
N LYS A 22 -3.45 3.08 -6.74
CA LYS A 22 -4.60 2.78 -5.89
C LYS A 22 -4.35 1.43 -5.22
N LYS A 23 -3.91 1.47 -3.97
CA LYS A 23 -3.65 0.28 -3.18
C LYS A 23 -4.97 -0.37 -2.79
N SER A 24 -5.11 -1.65 -3.12
CA SER A 24 -6.17 -2.53 -2.63
C SER A 24 -5.58 -3.48 -1.60
N THR A 25 -6.30 -3.76 -0.54
CA THR A 25 -5.87 -4.67 0.53
C THR A 25 -6.86 -5.80 0.63
N THR A 26 -6.37 -7.03 0.52
CA THR A 26 -7.15 -8.25 0.68
C THR A 26 -6.62 -9.06 1.85
N TYR A 27 -7.54 -9.63 2.61
CA TYR A 27 -7.22 -10.56 3.70
C TYR A 27 -7.80 -11.92 3.33
N SER A 28 -6.97 -12.95 3.42
CA SER A 28 -7.37 -14.33 3.18
C SER A 28 -6.78 -15.28 4.22
N LEU A 29 -7.37 -16.46 4.30
CA LEU A 29 -6.87 -17.56 5.13
C LEU A 29 -6.19 -18.57 4.22
N GLY A 30 -4.86 -18.57 4.23
CA GLY A 30 -4.07 -19.53 3.49
C GLY A 30 -3.85 -20.82 4.28
N LYS A 31 -3.40 -21.86 3.60
CA LYS A 31 -2.95 -23.12 4.19
C LYS A 31 -1.47 -23.35 3.91
N VAL A 32 -0.74 -23.79 4.90
CA VAL A 32 0.63 -24.24 4.75
C VAL A 32 0.66 -25.54 3.94
N VAL A 33 1.39 -25.53 2.83
CA VAL A 33 1.59 -26.70 1.97
C VAL A 33 2.82 -27.48 2.42
N SER A 34 3.92 -26.77 2.66
CA SER A 34 5.16 -27.36 3.15
C SER A 34 6.02 -26.36 3.91
N VAL A 35 6.85 -26.88 4.81
CA VAL A 35 7.86 -26.12 5.57
C VAL A 35 9.16 -26.87 5.45
N SER A 36 10.26 -26.17 5.08
CA SER A 36 11.58 -26.77 5.03
C SER A 36 12.17 -26.95 6.42
N LYS A 37 13.24 -27.74 6.52
CA LYS A 37 14.10 -27.69 7.70
C LYS A 37 14.79 -26.31 7.78
N PRO A 38 15.04 -25.79 9.01
CA PRO A 38 15.81 -24.57 9.17
C PRO A 38 17.20 -24.66 8.55
N TYR A 39 17.60 -23.59 7.86
CA TYR A 39 18.94 -23.44 7.26
C TYR A 39 19.50 -22.05 7.56
N ASP A 40 20.82 -21.92 7.53
CA ASP A 40 21.47 -20.64 7.76
C ASP A 40 21.24 -19.69 6.58
N GLU A 41 20.94 -18.42 6.87
CA GLU A 41 20.79 -17.39 5.84
C GLU A 41 22.05 -17.32 4.97
N PRO A 42 21.93 -17.40 3.63
CA PRO A 42 23.06 -17.35 2.72
C PRO A 42 23.79 -16.00 2.86
N LEU A 43 25.12 -16.05 2.83
CA LEU A 43 25.93 -14.84 2.87
C LEU A 43 25.83 -14.07 1.55
N PRO A 44 25.82 -12.73 1.62
CA PRO A 44 25.97 -11.91 0.43
C PRO A 44 27.25 -12.27 -0.34
N PRO A 45 27.25 -12.17 -1.68
CA PRO A 45 28.42 -12.45 -2.49
C PRO A 45 29.64 -11.64 -2.02
N GLY A 46 30.78 -12.31 -1.79
CA GLY A 46 32.03 -11.67 -1.33
C GLY A 46 32.22 -11.56 0.17
N GLN A 47 31.28 -12.01 0.98
CA GLN A 47 31.44 -12.09 2.44
C GLN A 47 31.88 -13.51 2.85
N PHE A 48 32.92 -13.59 3.68
CA PHE A 48 33.35 -14.85 4.27
C PHE A 48 32.70 -15.06 5.65
N PRO A 49 32.34 -16.30 6.01
CA PRO A 49 31.78 -16.60 7.32
C PRO A 49 32.79 -16.24 8.41
N MET A 50 32.42 -15.28 9.27
CA MET A 50 33.22 -15.02 10.47
C MET A 50 32.91 -16.05 11.55
N PRO A 51 33.94 -16.61 12.22
CA PRO A 51 33.72 -17.43 13.41
C PRO A 51 32.98 -16.59 14.46
N MET A 52 31.91 -17.11 15.05
CA MET A 52 31.03 -16.47 16.04
C MET A 52 29.90 -15.55 15.52
N GLN A 53 29.64 -15.45 14.25
CA GLN A 53 28.41 -14.78 13.81
C GLN A 53 27.22 -15.74 14.00
N ASN A 54 26.32 -15.38 14.93
CA ASN A 54 25.00 -16.01 15.04
C ASN A 54 24.20 -15.67 13.78
N ARG A 55 24.19 -16.59 12.80
CA ARG A 55 23.44 -16.43 11.58
C ARG A 55 21.95 -16.59 11.87
N ARG A 56 21.16 -15.77 11.22
CA ARG A 56 19.72 -15.94 11.24
C ARG A 56 19.37 -17.24 10.52
N LYS A 57 18.53 -18.05 11.14
CA LYS A 57 18.01 -19.26 10.50
C LYS A 57 16.70 -18.95 9.79
N LEU A 58 16.61 -19.47 8.58
CA LEU A 58 15.47 -19.32 7.70
C LEU A 58 14.77 -20.68 7.52
N VAL A 59 13.50 -20.62 7.21
CA VAL A 59 12.69 -21.74 6.72
C VAL A 59 11.99 -21.31 5.44
N ASP A 60 11.95 -22.20 4.44
CA ASP A 60 11.14 -22.01 3.25
C ASP A 60 9.72 -22.50 3.55
N LEU A 61 8.79 -21.60 3.39
CA LEU A 61 7.36 -21.82 3.61
C LEU A 61 6.65 -21.77 2.26
N VAL A 62 5.92 -22.81 1.91
CA VAL A 62 5.00 -22.80 0.79
C VAL A 62 3.58 -22.72 1.33
N ILE A 63 2.87 -21.68 0.93
CA ILE A 63 1.48 -21.44 1.33
C ILE A 63 0.57 -21.46 0.11
N SER A 64 -0.64 -21.95 0.28
CA SER A 64 -1.70 -21.88 -0.74
C SER A 64 -2.77 -20.91 -0.28
N CYS A 65 -3.03 -19.87 -1.11
CA CYS A 65 -4.06 -18.87 -0.90
C CYS A 65 -4.86 -18.72 -2.20
N ASP A 66 -6.16 -18.81 -2.13
CA ASP A 66 -7.06 -18.58 -3.28
C ASP A 66 -6.71 -19.43 -4.53
N GLY A 67 -6.16 -20.64 -4.31
CA GLY A 67 -5.73 -21.55 -5.38
C GLY A 67 -4.31 -21.31 -5.90
N GLU A 68 -3.64 -20.24 -5.50
CA GLU A 68 -2.25 -19.96 -5.83
C GLU A 68 -1.30 -20.44 -4.74
N GLN A 69 -0.11 -20.92 -5.15
CA GLN A 69 0.95 -21.26 -4.23
C GLN A 69 2.02 -20.16 -4.24
N LYS A 70 2.39 -19.69 -3.05
CA LYS A 70 3.45 -18.71 -2.84
C LYS A 70 4.55 -19.32 -2.00
N LYS A 71 5.79 -19.21 -2.46
CA LYS A 71 6.98 -19.65 -1.72
C LYS A 71 7.66 -18.44 -1.08
N LEU A 72 7.94 -18.54 0.22
CA LEU A 72 8.51 -17.48 1.04
C LEU A 72 9.63 -18.03 1.90
N SER A 73 10.74 -17.28 2.01
CA SER A 73 11.81 -17.59 2.97
C SER A 73 11.64 -16.69 4.18
N VAL A 74 11.37 -17.27 5.34
CA VAL A 74 11.02 -16.55 6.56
C VAL A 74 11.96 -16.94 7.71
N SER A 75 12.16 -16.07 8.68
CA SER A 75 12.95 -16.36 9.86
C SER A 75 12.24 -17.42 10.73
N GLU A 76 12.97 -18.46 11.16
CA GLU A 76 12.41 -19.61 11.89
C GLU A 76 11.72 -19.25 13.19
N ASP A 77 12.24 -18.22 13.87
CA ASP A 77 11.81 -17.76 15.20
C ASP A 77 10.63 -16.75 15.16
N LYS A 78 10.31 -16.26 13.98
CA LYS A 78 9.23 -15.27 13.81
C LYS A 78 7.86 -15.93 13.73
N THR A 79 6.86 -15.13 14.03
CA THR A 79 5.44 -15.49 13.98
C THR A 79 4.68 -14.66 12.95
N MET A 80 5.30 -13.57 12.48
CA MET A 80 4.81 -12.69 11.43
C MET A 80 5.96 -12.21 10.56
N MET A 81 5.70 -12.06 9.26
CA MET A 81 6.64 -11.54 8.27
C MET A 81 5.89 -10.64 7.29
N THR A 82 6.53 -9.54 6.94
CA THR A 82 6.06 -8.64 5.86
C THR A 82 7.12 -8.57 4.78
N ASP A 83 6.74 -8.90 3.56
CA ASP A 83 7.53 -8.66 2.36
C ASP A 83 6.95 -7.45 1.63
N SER A 84 7.62 -6.30 1.77
CA SER A 84 7.20 -5.05 1.15
C SER A 84 7.38 -5.05 -0.37
N THR A 85 8.23 -5.93 -0.91
CA THR A 85 8.51 -6.01 -2.37
C THR A 85 7.29 -6.51 -3.12
N ILE A 86 6.63 -7.53 -2.56
CA ILE A 86 5.42 -8.13 -3.14
C ILE A 86 4.14 -7.70 -2.40
N GLY A 87 4.26 -6.83 -1.38
CA GLY A 87 3.12 -6.33 -0.62
C GLY A 87 2.41 -7.41 0.20
N LEU A 88 3.12 -8.45 0.64
CA LEU A 88 2.56 -9.59 1.34
C LEU A 88 2.94 -9.59 2.82
N THR A 89 1.96 -9.72 3.68
CA THR A 89 2.16 -9.97 5.11
C THR A 89 1.53 -11.30 5.49
N ILE A 90 2.28 -12.15 6.17
CA ILE A 90 1.79 -13.42 6.70
C ILE A 90 1.98 -13.47 8.22
N ALA A 91 1.03 -14.08 8.92
CA ALA A 91 1.12 -14.28 10.36
C ALA A 91 0.49 -15.60 10.77
N THR A 92 1.06 -16.21 11.80
CA THR A 92 0.54 -17.45 12.40
C THR A 92 -0.68 -17.21 13.29
N ASP A 93 -0.91 -15.94 13.68
CA ASP A 93 -2.04 -15.52 14.52
C ASP A 93 -2.69 -14.26 13.91
N LYS A 94 -4.02 -14.28 13.86
CA LYS A 94 -4.85 -13.18 13.37
C LYS A 94 -4.63 -11.89 14.17
N THR A 95 -4.41 -12.00 15.47
CA THR A 95 -4.23 -10.84 16.36
C THR A 95 -3.07 -9.97 15.91
N GLN A 96 -1.98 -10.56 15.43
CA GLN A 96 -0.80 -9.83 14.94
C GLN A 96 -1.12 -8.96 13.72
N ILE A 97 -1.90 -9.48 12.76
CA ILE A 97 -2.35 -8.69 11.62
C ILE A 97 -3.28 -7.56 12.08
N VAL A 98 -4.21 -7.86 12.99
CA VAL A 98 -5.13 -6.85 13.53
C VAL A 98 -4.36 -5.74 14.24
N ASP A 99 -3.37 -6.07 15.04
CA ASP A 99 -2.58 -5.08 15.79
C ASP A 99 -1.72 -4.23 14.83
N MET A 100 -1.11 -4.84 13.83
CA MET A 100 -0.38 -4.12 12.76
C MET A 100 -1.29 -3.13 12.02
N VAL A 101 -2.50 -3.55 11.66
CA VAL A 101 -3.47 -2.68 10.95
C VAL A 101 -3.95 -1.56 11.87
N LYS A 102 -4.22 -1.83 13.16
CA LYS A 102 -4.58 -0.80 14.14
C LYS A 102 -3.47 0.22 14.33
N GLN A 103 -2.22 -0.23 14.41
CA GLN A 103 -1.07 0.65 14.50
C GLN A 103 -0.98 1.55 13.27
N SER A 104 -1.06 0.97 12.07
CA SER A 104 -1.06 1.73 10.81
C SER A 104 -2.21 2.76 10.74
N TYR A 105 -3.41 2.38 11.22
CA TYR A 105 -4.54 3.31 11.31
C TYR A 105 -4.25 4.49 12.25
N ASN A 106 -3.69 4.21 13.44
CA ASN A 106 -3.33 5.25 14.41
C ASN A 106 -2.25 6.17 13.85
N ASP A 107 -1.22 5.62 13.18
CA ASP A 107 -0.18 6.41 12.51
C ASP A 107 -0.76 7.33 11.43
N CYS A 108 -1.71 6.84 10.64
CA CYS A 108 -2.41 7.65 9.65
C CYS A 108 -3.26 8.76 10.32
N LYS A 109 -3.89 8.47 11.45
CA LYS A 109 -4.67 9.44 12.21
C LYS A 109 -3.76 10.56 12.74
N VAL A 110 -2.64 10.21 13.36
CA VAL A 110 -1.64 11.20 13.85
C VAL A 110 -1.10 12.05 12.69
N LYS A 111 -0.78 11.44 11.55
CA LYS A 111 -0.34 12.19 10.36
C LYS A 111 -1.41 13.15 9.87
N LYS A 112 -2.68 12.72 9.83
CA LYS A 112 -3.79 13.59 9.45
C LYS A 112 -3.96 14.77 10.40
N GLU A 113 -3.84 14.54 11.71
CA GLU A 113 -3.90 15.60 12.72
C GLU A 113 -2.69 16.56 12.62
N SER A 114 -1.51 16.05 12.26
CA SER A 114 -0.32 16.89 12.06
C SER A 114 -0.45 17.83 10.86
N VAL A 115 -1.15 17.41 9.78
CA VAL A 115 -1.40 18.28 8.62
C VAL A 115 -2.21 19.52 9.02
N LEU A 116 -3.21 19.36 9.86
CA LEU A 116 -4.00 20.50 10.37
C LEU A 116 -3.16 21.51 11.18
N LYS A 117 -2.16 21.01 11.93
CA LYS A 117 -1.22 21.89 12.66
C LYS A 117 -0.32 22.66 11.70
N TYR A 118 0.13 22.06 10.62
CA TYR A 118 0.94 22.76 9.60
C TYR A 118 0.15 23.89 8.93
N ASP A 119 -1.13 23.71 8.68
CA ASP A 119 -2.00 24.77 8.12
C ASP A 119 -2.08 25.98 9.08
N GLU A 120 -2.16 25.75 10.39
CA GLU A 120 -2.13 26.83 11.40
C GLU A 120 -0.76 27.51 11.46
N GLU A 121 0.33 26.76 11.39
CA GLU A 121 1.69 27.31 11.38
C GLU A 121 1.94 28.14 10.11
N MET A 122 1.48 27.68 8.95
CA MET A 122 1.56 28.44 7.70
C MET A 122 0.83 29.77 7.81
N ARG A 123 -0.40 29.79 8.33
CA ARG A 123 -1.14 31.05 8.55
C ARG A 123 -0.40 32.01 9.47
N ARG A 124 0.18 31.49 10.57
CA ARG A 124 1.00 32.31 11.47
C ARG A 124 2.22 32.89 10.74
N CYS A 125 2.91 32.11 9.93
CA CYS A 125 4.02 32.59 9.13
C CYS A 125 3.59 33.67 8.12
N GLU A 126 2.47 33.46 7.44
CA GLU A 126 1.89 34.46 6.51
C GLU A 126 1.57 35.78 7.23
N ASP A 127 0.98 35.71 8.42
CA ASP A 127 0.66 36.90 9.20
C ASP A 127 1.94 37.64 9.65
N ILE A 128 2.98 36.91 10.06
CA ILE A 128 4.29 37.51 10.38
C ILE A 128 4.92 38.16 9.14
N LEU A 129 4.85 37.52 7.98
CA LEU A 129 5.36 38.07 6.73
C LEU A 129 4.63 39.34 6.31
N LYS A 130 3.31 39.41 6.51
CA LYS A 130 2.51 40.62 6.29
C LYS A 130 2.94 41.75 7.23
N LEU A 131 3.20 41.46 8.51
CA LEU A 131 3.70 42.42 9.48
C LEU A 131 5.09 42.96 9.12
N LEU A 132 5.92 42.12 8.51
CA LEU A 132 7.25 42.49 8.05
C LEU A 132 7.26 43.19 6.68
N ASN A 133 6.11 43.46 6.07
CA ASN A 133 5.95 43.97 4.71
C ASN A 133 6.71 43.16 3.63
N THR A 134 6.96 41.89 3.92
CA THR A 134 7.56 40.93 2.97
C THR A 134 6.43 40.06 2.43
N THR A 135 6.15 40.16 1.12
CA THR A 135 5.28 39.20 0.45
C THR A 135 6.07 37.89 0.24
N PRO A 136 5.58 36.74 0.68
CA PRO A 136 6.24 35.49 0.35
C PRO A 136 6.19 35.27 -1.15
N ASP A 137 7.33 35.00 -1.76
CA ASP A 137 7.45 34.63 -3.17
C ASP A 137 6.71 33.33 -3.57
N ILE A 138 6.00 32.74 -2.62
CA ILE A 138 5.30 31.47 -2.76
C ILE A 138 3.97 31.61 -3.55
N THR A 139 3.45 32.84 -3.68
CA THR A 139 2.13 33.07 -4.31
C THR A 139 2.11 32.90 -5.83
N THR A 140 3.27 32.88 -6.51
CA THR A 140 3.30 32.78 -7.97
C THR A 140 3.11 31.37 -8.53
N ASN A 141 3.47 30.33 -7.77
CA ASN A 141 3.32 28.96 -8.26
C ASN A 141 1.95 28.35 -7.88
N VAL A 142 1.48 28.60 -6.65
CA VAL A 142 0.20 28.03 -6.17
C VAL A 142 -1.00 28.63 -6.91
N THR A 143 -0.98 29.92 -7.24
CA THR A 143 -2.07 30.56 -8.00
C THR A 143 -2.12 30.16 -9.47
N LYS A 144 -0.98 29.75 -10.07
CA LYS A 144 -0.96 29.16 -11.42
C LYS A 144 -1.58 27.76 -11.40
N ASP A 145 -1.18 26.94 -10.46
CA ASP A 145 -1.69 25.56 -10.33
C ASP A 145 -3.21 25.52 -10.06
N PHE A 146 -3.73 26.48 -9.27
CA PHE A 146 -5.18 26.58 -9.03
C PHE A 146 -5.94 27.06 -10.27
N LYS A 147 -5.38 27.99 -11.07
CA LYS A 147 -6.01 28.43 -12.32
C LYS A 147 -6.04 27.30 -13.34
N GLU A 148 -4.94 26.58 -13.52
CA GLU A 148 -4.88 25.42 -14.41
C GLU A 148 -5.84 24.30 -13.97
N LEU A 149 -6.01 24.09 -12.65
CA LEU A 149 -6.97 23.12 -12.12
C LEU A 149 -8.43 23.52 -12.35
N ASP A 150 -8.75 24.80 -12.29
CA ASP A 150 -10.11 25.30 -12.54
C ASP A 150 -10.41 25.33 -14.06
N GLU A 151 -9.42 25.61 -14.91
CA GLU A 151 -9.53 25.48 -16.35
C GLU A 151 -9.75 24.01 -16.77
N LEU A 152 -8.97 23.07 -16.24
CA LEU A 152 -9.16 21.63 -16.45
C LEU A 152 -10.54 21.13 -15.98
N LYS A 153 -11.03 21.63 -14.86
CA LYS A 153 -12.40 21.29 -14.40
C LYS A 153 -13.47 21.82 -15.35
N ALA A 154 -13.28 23.00 -15.92
CA ALA A 154 -14.20 23.56 -16.90
C ALA A 154 -14.21 22.72 -18.19
N GLU A 155 -13.04 22.34 -18.73
CA GLU A 155 -12.92 21.50 -19.92
C GLU A 155 -13.55 20.10 -19.70
N VAL A 156 -13.31 19.46 -18.54
CA VAL A 156 -13.94 18.18 -18.19
C VAL A 156 -15.45 18.28 -18.12
N LYS A 157 -15.99 19.41 -17.67
CA LYS A 157 -17.43 19.64 -17.61
C LYS A 157 -18.02 19.81 -19.01
N GLU A 158 -17.32 20.51 -19.89
CA GLU A 158 -17.70 20.73 -21.29
C GLU A 158 -17.67 19.42 -22.09
N LEU A 159 -16.61 18.62 -21.94
CA LEU A 159 -16.51 17.28 -22.53
C LEU A 159 -17.62 16.34 -22.07
N LYS A 160 -18.01 16.40 -20.79
CA LYS A 160 -19.14 15.62 -20.29
C LYS A 160 -20.47 16.04 -20.91
N GLN A 161 -20.68 17.33 -21.14
CA GLN A 161 -21.89 17.84 -21.81
C GLN A 161 -21.93 17.40 -23.28
N LEU A 162 -20.80 17.49 -23.99
CA LEU A 162 -20.69 17.00 -25.37
C LEU A 162 -20.95 15.51 -25.50
N LEU A 163 -20.42 14.71 -24.58
CA LEU A 163 -20.68 13.26 -24.52
C LEU A 163 -22.17 12.94 -24.27
N GLN A 164 -22.83 13.68 -23.38
CA GLN A 164 -24.26 13.53 -23.15
C GLN A 164 -25.08 13.87 -24.40
N ASN A 165 -24.69 14.92 -25.13
CA ASN A 165 -25.38 15.31 -26.36
C ASN A 165 -25.19 14.29 -27.49
N VAL A 166 -24.01 13.66 -27.60
CA VAL A 166 -23.74 12.62 -28.58
C VAL A 166 -24.49 11.31 -28.30
N THR A 167 -24.68 11.00 -27.01
CA THR A 167 -25.43 9.78 -26.61
C THR A 167 -26.95 9.92 -26.77
N THR A 168 -27.47 11.15 -26.86
CA THR A 168 -28.92 11.39 -27.09
C THR A 168 -29.31 11.40 -28.59
N VAL A 169 -28.34 11.46 -29.51
CA VAL A 169 -28.62 11.38 -30.97
C VAL A 169 -28.41 9.94 -31.43
N ARG A 170 -29.35 9.04 -31.05
CA ARG A 170 -29.43 7.71 -31.66
C ARG A 170 -30.43 7.81 -32.80
N PRO A 171 -30.04 7.64 -34.09
CA PRO A 171 -31.02 7.57 -35.17
C PRO A 171 -31.80 6.25 -35.05
N GLU A 172 -33.13 6.34 -34.99
CA GLU A 172 -34.00 5.18 -35.14
C GLU A 172 -33.82 4.65 -36.57
N VAL A 173 -33.16 3.51 -36.68
CA VAL A 173 -33.14 2.72 -37.93
C VAL A 173 -34.48 1.99 -38.02
N LYS A 174 -35.38 2.52 -38.84
CA LYS A 174 -36.58 1.79 -39.29
C LYS A 174 -36.09 0.66 -40.21
N ILE A 175 -36.20 -0.56 -39.74
CA ILE A 175 -36.05 -1.77 -40.55
C ILE A 175 -37.43 -2.01 -41.17
N GLU A 176 -37.57 -1.67 -42.43
CA GLU A 176 -38.68 -2.18 -43.27
C GLU A 176 -38.31 -3.62 -43.67
N THR A 177 -39.07 -4.55 -43.24
CA THR A 177 -39.07 -5.97 -43.72
C THR A 177 -40.05 -6.13 -44.87
N PRO A 178 -39.65 -6.88 -45.94
CA PRO A 178 -40.46 -7.16 -47.10
C PRO A 178 -41.60 -8.17 -46.82
#